data_4a16cbd3ac71d4d41ac35c9c7ec2cbb9
#
_entry.id   4a16cbd3ac71d4d41ac35c9c7ec2cbb9
#
_cell.length_a   1.000
_cell.length_b   1.000
_cell.length_c   1.000
_cell.angle_alpha   90.00
_cell.angle_beta   90.00
_cell.angle_gamma   90.00
#
_symmetry.space_group_name_H-M   'P 1'
#
loop_
_entity.id
_entity.type
_entity.pdbx_description
1 polymer ?
#
loop_
_entity_poly.entity_id
_entity_poly.type
_entity_poly.pdbx_seq_one_letter_code
_entity_poly.pdbx_strand_id
1 'polypeptide(L)'
;MCRTFADDGRFEILGASADKSIAIRAQHLAEFRPWLSMMVKVFRLSNYQLLSLTVEMPRAVAHWRTDIYSKVTGVTVPTELVDVVQIDADRIATYTEFFAPR
;
A
#
# COMPACT_ATOMS: atom_id res chain seq x y z
N MET A 1 13.72 -12.96 1.56
CA MET A 1 13.79 -12.07 0.38
C MET A 1 12.42 -11.94 -0.25
N CYS A 2 12.03 -10.75 -0.60
CA CYS A 2 10.77 -10.50 -1.27
C CYS A 2 10.92 -10.76 -2.77
N ARG A 3 10.25 -11.80 -3.30
CA ARG A 3 10.28 -12.09 -4.74
C ARG A 3 9.18 -11.40 -5.53
N THR A 4 8.21 -10.83 -4.83
CA THR A 4 7.07 -10.15 -5.45
C THR A 4 7.48 -8.80 -6.03
N PHE A 5 8.39 -8.10 -5.34
CA PHE A 5 8.82 -6.75 -5.73
C PHE A 5 10.19 -6.78 -6.40
N ALA A 6 10.36 -5.96 -7.43
CA ALA A 6 11.66 -5.73 -8.04
C ALA A 6 12.56 -4.92 -7.10
N ASP A 7 13.86 -5.26 -7.03
CA ASP A 7 14.79 -4.58 -6.15
C ASP A 7 14.97 -3.10 -6.50
N ASP A 8 14.89 -2.76 -7.78
CA ASP A 8 15.00 -1.40 -8.31
C ASP A 8 13.64 -0.75 -8.56
N GLY A 9 12.58 -1.30 -7.96
CA GLY A 9 11.23 -0.80 -8.14
C GLY A 9 10.99 0.55 -7.50
N ARG A 10 9.91 1.21 -7.89
CA ARG A 10 9.45 2.46 -7.32
C ARG A 10 8.19 2.23 -6.52
N PHE A 11 8.15 2.77 -5.30
CA PHE A 11 7.08 2.54 -4.36
C PHE A 11 6.58 3.88 -3.83
N GLU A 12 5.27 4.08 -3.92
CA GLU A 12 4.64 5.30 -3.42
C GLU A 12 3.41 4.96 -2.61
N ILE A 13 3.24 5.64 -1.50
CA ILE A 13 2.02 5.57 -0.71
C ILE A 13 1.52 6.98 -0.51
N LEU A 14 0.35 7.26 -1.03
CA LEU A 14 -0.27 8.58 -1.04
C LEU A 14 -1.60 8.48 -0.30
N GLY A 15 -1.79 9.31 0.70
CA GLY A 15 -2.99 9.23 1.49
C GLY A 15 -3.44 10.58 2.02
N ALA A 16 -4.67 10.59 2.49
CA ALA A 16 -5.26 11.75 3.15
C ALA A 16 -5.93 11.31 4.44
N SER A 17 -5.76 12.10 5.48
CA SER A 17 -6.56 12.04 6.68
C SER A 17 -7.36 13.33 6.81
N ALA A 18 -8.15 13.47 7.87
CA ALA A 18 -9.04 14.62 8.01
C ALA A 18 -8.31 15.97 7.92
N ASP A 19 -7.05 16.04 8.30
CA ASP A 19 -6.30 17.29 8.46
C ASP A 19 -4.96 17.33 7.74
N LYS A 20 -4.54 16.27 7.05
CA LYS A 20 -3.25 16.27 6.35
C LYS A 20 -3.15 15.23 5.24
N SER A 21 -2.26 15.50 4.30
CA SER A 21 -1.87 14.54 3.27
C SER A 21 -0.59 13.81 3.68
N ILE A 22 -0.46 12.58 3.22
CA ILE A 22 0.70 11.74 3.47
C ILE A 22 1.26 11.30 2.13
N ALA A 23 2.56 11.45 1.95
CA ALA A 23 3.25 10.94 0.76
C ALA A 23 4.54 10.26 1.19
N ILE A 24 4.67 8.99 0.86
CA ILE A 24 5.88 8.19 1.11
C ILE A 24 6.34 7.67 -0.23
N ARG A 25 7.60 7.96 -0.57
CA ARG A 25 8.21 7.54 -1.84
C ARG A 25 9.52 6.85 -1.58
N ALA A 26 9.74 5.75 -2.27
CA ALA A 26 11.00 5.02 -2.24
C ALA A 26 11.34 4.58 -3.66
N GLN A 27 12.60 4.75 -4.07
CA GLN A 27 13.07 4.39 -5.40
C GLN A 27 13.62 2.97 -5.48
N HIS A 28 13.91 2.36 -4.35
CA HIS A 28 14.44 1.00 -4.28
C HIS A 28 13.75 0.24 -3.15
N LEU A 29 13.66 -1.07 -3.32
CA LEU A 29 13.07 -1.93 -2.31
C LEU A 29 13.80 -1.79 -0.96
N ALA A 30 15.11 -1.57 -0.98
CA ALA A 30 15.90 -1.36 0.23
C ALA A 30 15.43 -0.15 1.04
N GLU A 31 14.96 0.92 0.39
CA GLU A 31 14.40 2.09 1.06
C GLU A 31 13.00 1.83 1.61
N PHE A 32 12.24 0.96 0.93
CA PHE A 32 10.85 0.69 1.26
C PHE A 32 10.69 -0.31 2.41
N ARG A 33 11.59 -1.27 2.52
CA ARG A 33 11.52 -2.34 3.54
C ARG A 33 11.46 -1.84 4.98
N PRO A 34 12.28 -0.87 5.42
CA PRO A 34 12.17 -0.38 6.80
C PRO A 34 10.80 0.22 7.09
N TRP A 35 10.23 0.90 6.11
CA TRP A 35 8.90 1.49 6.23
C TRP A 35 7.83 0.39 6.35
N LEU A 36 7.87 -0.65 5.51
CA LEU A 36 6.96 -1.79 5.59
C LEU A 36 7.06 -2.49 6.95
N SER A 37 8.29 -2.69 7.44
CA SER A 37 8.51 -3.31 8.74
C SER A 37 7.89 -2.50 9.87
N MET A 38 8.01 -1.19 9.83
CA MET A 38 7.41 -0.30 10.81
C MET A 38 5.88 -0.38 10.75
N MET A 39 5.31 -0.38 9.55
CA MET A 39 3.86 -0.46 9.36
C MET A 39 3.26 -1.73 9.96
N VAL A 40 3.92 -2.87 9.74
CA VAL A 40 3.47 -4.15 10.31
C VAL A 40 3.49 -4.14 11.83
N LYS A 41 4.44 -3.42 12.43
CA LYS A 41 4.55 -3.30 13.90
C LYS A 41 3.51 -2.35 14.50
N VAL A 42 3.15 -1.30 13.79
CA VAL A 42 2.30 -0.22 14.31
C VAL A 42 0.82 -0.43 13.99
N PHE A 43 0.53 -1.02 12.84
CA PHE A 43 -0.84 -1.13 12.35
C PHE A 43 -1.29 -2.59 12.25
N ARG A 44 -2.57 -2.81 12.53
CA ARG A 44 -3.25 -4.08 12.34
C ARG A 44 -4.41 -3.88 11.38
N LEU A 45 -4.45 -4.68 10.33
CA LEU A 45 -5.51 -4.65 9.34
C LEU A 45 -6.53 -5.75 9.63
N SER A 46 -7.81 -5.45 9.46
CA SER A 46 -8.89 -6.40 9.65
C SER A 46 -10.04 -6.11 8.70
N ASN A 47 -10.96 -7.06 8.55
CA ASN A 47 -12.16 -6.91 7.72
C ASN A 47 -11.83 -6.53 6.28
N TYR A 48 -10.93 -7.28 5.66
CA TYR A 48 -10.58 -7.08 4.26
C TYR A 48 -11.76 -7.30 3.33
N GLN A 49 -11.92 -6.40 2.38
CA GLN A 49 -12.90 -6.57 1.32
C GLN A 49 -12.31 -6.08 0.00
N LEU A 50 -12.09 -7.00 -0.93
CA LEU A 50 -11.69 -6.66 -2.29
C LEU A 50 -12.94 -6.28 -3.07
N LEU A 51 -13.03 -5.04 -3.54
CA LEU A 51 -14.19 -4.53 -4.26
C LEU A 51 -14.07 -4.72 -5.76
N SER A 52 -12.86 -4.55 -6.29
CA SER A 52 -12.61 -4.82 -7.71
C SER A 52 -11.13 -5.07 -7.95
N LEU A 53 -10.84 -5.87 -8.96
CA LEU A 53 -9.50 -6.13 -9.45
C LEU A 53 -9.54 -6.09 -10.96
N THR A 54 -8.76 -5.18 -11.55
CA THR A 54 -8.65 -5.04 -12.99
C THR A 54 -7.21 -5.32 -13.38
N VAL A 55 -7.03 -6.24 -14.32
CA VAL A 55 -5.71 -6.61 -14.82
C VAL A 55 -5.65 -6.38 -16.30
N GLU A 56 -4.73 -5.54 -16.72
CA GLU A 56 -4.42 -5.30 -18.13
C GLU A 56 -2.90 -5.19 -18.23
N MET A 57 -2.26 -6.33 -18.51
CA MET A 57 -0.82 -6.42 -18.47
C MET A 57 -0.16 -5.33 -19.32
N PRO A 58 0.89 -4.67 -18.81
CA PRO A 58 1.65 -4.98 -17.59
C PRO A 58 1.11 -4.34 -16.31
N ARG A 59 -0.13 -3.93 -16.26
CA ARG A 59 -0.69 -3.15 -15.16
C ARG A 59 -1.83 -3.86 -14.47
N ALA A 60 -1.97 -3.65 -13.16
CA ALA A 60 -3.12 -4.11 -12.40
C ALA A 60 -3.56 -3.05 -11.41
N VAL A 61 -4.87 -2.97 -11.17
CA VAL A 61 -5.47 -2.02 -10.22
C VAL A 61 -6.40 -2.81 -9.29
N ALA A 62 -6.18 -2.67 -7.99
CA ALA A 62 -7.01 -3.27 -6.96
C ALA A 62 -7.68 -2.19 -6.14
N HIS A 63 -8.99 -2.28 -5.98
CA HIS A 63 -9.78 -1.41 -5.11
C HIS A 63 -10.30 -2.25 -3.95
N TRP A 64 -9.95 -1.85 -2.72
CA TRP A 64 -10.28 -2.64 -1.55
C TRP A 64 -10.54 -1.77 -0.33
N ARG A 65 -11.06 -2.39 0.72
CA ARG A 65 -11.34 -1.76 2.00
C ARG A 65 -10.77 -2.60 3.12
N THR A 66 -10.40 -1.94 4.19
CA THR A 66 -9.98 -2.60 5.42
C THR A 66 -10.16 -1.66 6.59
N ASP A 67 -10.24 -2.22 7.79
CA ASP A 67 -10.17 -1.45 9.02
C ASP A 67 -8.72 -1.46 9.48
N ILE A 68 -8.18 -0.27 9.76
CA ILE A 68 -6.79 -0.11 10.20
C ILE A 68 -6.79 0.32 11.67
N TYR A 69 -6.27 -0.55 12.52
CA TYR A 69 -6.06 -0.28 13.93
C TYR A 69 -4.64 0.21 14.15
N SER A 70 -4.49 1.37 14.81
CA SER A 70 -3.19 1.91 15.21
C SER A 70 -2.89 1.51 16.65
N LYS A 71 -1.78 0.82 16.86
CA LYS A 71 -1.32 0.49 18.21
C LYS A 71 -0.81 1.71 18.97
N VAL A 72 -0.49 2.79 18.26
CA VAL A 72 -0.04 4.05 18.87
C VAL A 72 -1.21 4.84 19.43
N THR A 73 -2.29 4.98 18.68
CA THR A 73 -3.44 5.80 19.08
C THR A 73 -4.57 5.00 19.73
N GLY A 74 -4.61 3.68 19.50
CA GLY A 74 -5.70 2.83 19.94
C GLY A 74 -7.00 3.00 19.16
N VAL A 75 -6.93 3.65 17.99
CA VAL A 75 -8.10 3.97 17.18
C VAL A 75 -8.12 3.08 15.94
N THR A 76 -9.32 2.61 15.57
CA THR A 76 -9.56 1.89 14.32
C THR A 76 -10.21 2.84 13.31
N VAL A 77 -9.63 2.93 12.13
CA VAL A 77 -10.13 3.79 11.05
C VAL A 77 -10.53 2.92 9.87
N PRO A 78 -11.83 2.89 9.51
CA PRO A 78 -12.24 2.27 8.26
C PRO A 78 -11.62 3.02 7.08
N THR A 79 -10.94 2.28 6.20
CA THR A 79 -10.09 2.88 5.16
C THR A 79 -10.40 2.26 3.81
N GLU A 80 -10.40 3.08 2.78
CA GLU A 80 -10.54 2.66 1.40
C GLU A 80 -9.21 2.86 0.68
N LEU A 81 -8.80 1.88 -0.11
CA LEU A 81 -7.49 1.85 -0.75
C LEU A 81 -7.62 1.48 -2.22
N VAL A 82 -6.75 2.09 -3.02
CA VAL A 82 -6.57 1.71 -4.43
C VAL A 82 -5.09 1.50 -4.66
N ASP A 83 -4.73 0.29 -5.08
CA ASP A 83 -3.36 -0.08 -5.39
C ASP A 83 -3.21 -0.16 -6.90
N VAL A 84 -2.23 0.55 -7.44
CA VAL A 84 -1.86 0.51 -8.85
C VAL A 84 -0.46 -0.06 -8.96
N VAL A 85 -0.33 -1.18 -9.67
CA VAL A 85 0.96 -1.85 -9.83
C VAL A 85 1.31 -1.99 -11.29
N GLN A 86 2.60 -1.94 -11.58
CA GLN A 86 3.15 -2.30 -12.89
C GLN A 86 4.09 -3.48 -12.70
N ILE A 87 3.95 -4.48 -13.57
CA ILE A 87 4.68 -5.75 -13.46
C ILE A 87 5.70 -5.80 -14.59
N ASP A 88 6.93 -6.15 -14.24
CA ASP A 88 8.02 -6.36 -15.17
C ASP A 88 8.81 -7.60 -14.73
N ALA A 89 9.05 -8.52 -15.66
CA ALA A 89 9.76 -9.79 -15.40
C ALA A 89 9.17 -10.54 -14.19
N ASP A 90 7.84 -10.64 -14.14
CA ASP A 90 7.07 -11.31 -13.08
C ASP A 90 7.23 -10.70 -11.68
N ARG A 91 7.70 -9.46 -11.61
CA ARG A 91 7.85 -8.73 -10.34
C ARG A 91 7.16 -7.38 -10.43
N ILE A 92 6.74 -6.87 -9.28
CA ILE A 92 6.16 -5.54 -9.20
C ILE A 92 7.29 -4.52 -9.32
N ALA A 93 7.33 -3.81 -10.46
CA ALA A 93 8.31 -2.78 -10.74
C ALA A 93 7.89 -1.41 -10.20
N THR A 94 6.60 -1.11 -10.20
CA THR A 94 6.06 0.09 -9.56
C THR A 94 4.84 -0.29 -8.72
N TYR A 95 4.71 0.35 -7.59
CA TYR A 95 3.61 0.16 -6.66
C TYR A 95 3.18 1.53 -6.15
N THR A 96 1.93 1.88 -6.39
CA THR A 96 1.36 3.12 -5.88
C THR A 96 0.07 2.78 -5.13
N GLU A 97 0.03 3.14 -3.87
CA GLU A 97 -1.15 2.96 -3.03
C GLU A 97 -1.76 4.31 -2.71
N PHE A 98 -3.06 4.44 -2.97
CA PHE A 98 -3.85 5.57 -2.55
C PHE A 98 -4.79 5.13 -1.44
N PHE A 99 -4.85 5.87 -0.34
CA PHE A 99 -5.76 5.53 0.74
C PHE A 99 -6.44 6.77 1.32
N ALA A 100 -7.64 6.57 1.82
CA ALA A 100 -8.39 7.60 2.52
C ALA A 100 -9.34 6.96 3.53
N PRO A 101 -9.65 7.64 4.63
CA PRO A 101 -10.70 7.21 5.55
C PRO A 101 -12.04 7.13 4.84
N ARG A 102 -12.83 6.15 5.23
CA ARG A 102 -14.22 6.06 4.76
C ARG A 102 -15.15 6.88 5.61
#